data_6e0caedb00aea66acde0103b7b7f221a
#
_entry.id   6e0caedb00aea66acde0103b7b7f221a
#
_cell.length_a   1.000
_cell.length_b   1.000
_cell.length_c   1.000
_cell.angle_alpha   90.00
_cell.angle_beta   90.00
_cell.angle_gamma   90.00
#
_symmetry.space_group_name_H-M   'P 1'
#
loop_
_entity.id
_entity.type
_entity.pdbx_description
1 polymer ?
#
loop_
_entity_poly.entity_id
_entity_poly.type
_entity_poly.pdbx_seq_one_letter_code
_entity_poly.pdbx_strand_id
1 'polypeptide(L)'
;SHEVYFSLYQQLAGNEENDENDNSEEVVARFSKLFREDFFDLIIVDECHRGSAKEESRWRRILEYFSSATQIGMTATPKETKYVSNLTYFGEPVYMYSLKEGIEDGFLAPFKVINIMTDIGEGWRPRKGQRDIYGNEIEDRIYTNSDYDYNIIIQDRIEQVAAEITRYLKSTDRMAKTIVFCATEDAAERMRVALVNQNADMVKQNPDYVVRITGSDTYGKSKLDYFISVSAKYPVIATTSKLLSTG
;
A
#
# COMPACT_ATOMS: atom_id res chain seq x y z
N SER A 1 27.98 -23.37 -8.57
CA SER A 1 27.82 -22.09 -7.84
C SER A 1 27.14 -21.10 -8.76
N HIS A 2 26.22 -20.30 -8.24
CA HIS A 2 25.58 -19.21 -8.96
C HIS A 2 26.31 -17.94 -8.61
N GLU A 3 26.39 -16.98 -9.54
CA GLU A 3 27.04 -15.69 -9.32
C GLU A 3 26.03 -14.61 -8.84
N VAL A 4 24.73 -14.81 -9.13
CA VAL A 4 23.66 -13.87 -8.75
C VAL A 4 22.57 -14.64 -7.99
N TYR A 5 22.15 -14.08 -6.88
CA TYR A 5 21.12 -14.62 -6.01
C TYR A 5 19.97 -13.61 -5.87
N PHE A 6 18.71 -14.06 -6.00
CA PHE A 6 17.52 -13.28 -5.75
C PHE A 6 16.74 -13.88 -4.60
N SER A 7 16.29 -13.06 -3.69
CA SER A 7 15.44 -13.50 -2.58
C SER A 7 14.52 -12.40 -2.09
N LEU A 8 13.38 -12.80 -1.54
CA LEU A 8 12.53 -11.91 -0.77
C LEU A 8 13.02 -11.92 0.69
N TYR A 9 13.18 -10.75 1.29
CA TYR A 9 13.67 -10.66 2.68
C TYR A 9 12.74 -11.37 3.68
N GLN A 10 11.43 -11.43 3.41
CA GLN A 10 10.47 -12.18 4.23
C GLN A 10 10.78 -13.68 4.27
N GLN A 11 11.21 -14.25 3.14
CA GLN A 11 11.63 -15.67 3.07
C GLN A 11 12.91 -15.89 3.87
N LEU A 12 13.76 -14.89 3.93
CA LEU A 12 15.00 -14.92 4.65
C LEU A 12 14.79 -14.73 6.15
N ALA A 13 13.86 -13.87 6.55
CA ALA A 13 13.57 -13.55 7.95
C ALA A 13 12.68 -14.59 8.66
N GLY A 14 12.05 -15.53 7.92
CA GLY A 14 11.09 -16.51 8.45
C GLY A 14 9.66 -15.95 8.56
N ASN A 15 8.66 -16.83 8.30
CA ASN A 15 7.23 -16.49 8.25
C ASN A 15 6.52 -16.50 9.62
N GLU A 16 7.20 -16.29 10.72
CA GLU A 16 6.54 -16.38 12.02
C GLU A 16 5.94 -15.02 12.42
N GLU A 17 4.70 -14.78 11.99
CA GLU A 17 3.85 -13.66 12.45
C GLU A 17 3.49 -13.76 13.95
N ASN A 18 3.79 -14.88 14.63
CA ASN A 18 3.33 -15.20 15.98
C ASN A 18 4.43 -15.27 17.05
N ASP A 19 5.68 -14.94 16.75
CA ASP A 19 6.72 -15.00 17.77
C ASP A 19 6.90 -13.62 18.43
N GLU A 20 6.35 -13.48 19.64
CA GLU A 20 6.55 -12.31 20.51
C GLU A 20 8.01 -12.16 20.99
N ASN A 21 8.81 -13.21 20.84
CA ASN A 21 10.24 -13.20 21.07
C ASN A 21 11.00 -12.88 19.77
N ASP A 22 11.42 -11.64 19.64
CA ASP A 22 12.30 -11.17 18.55
C ASP A 22 13.68 -11.82 18.69
N ASN A 23 13.81 -13.06 18.25
CA ASN A 23 15.08 -13.78 18.28
C ASN A 23 15.91 -13.43 17.04
N SER A 24 16.36 -12.18 17.00
CA SER A 24 17.20 -11.63 15.95
C SER A 24 18.53 -12.39 15.75
N GLU A 25 19.00 -13.13 16.78
CA GLU A 25 20.15 -14.03 16.70
C GLU A 25 19.84 -15.26 15.83
N GLU A 26 18.60 -15.72 15.82
CA GLU A 26 18.17 -16.87 15.03
C GLU A 26 18.15 -16.59 13.51
N VAL A 27 17.84 -15.35 13.12
CA VAL A 27 17.92 -14.91 11.73
C VAL A 27 19.36 -14.98 11.24
N VAL A 28 20.30 -14.41 11.98
CA VAL A 28 21.75 -14.46 11.64
C VAL A 28 22.24 -15.92 11.65
N ALA A 29 21.82 -16.75 12.61
CA ALA A 29 22.19 -18.16 12.68
C ALA A 29 21.71 -19.00 11.48
N ARG A 30 20.59 -18.62 10.86
CA ARG A 30 20.14 -19.24 9.60
C ARG A 30 21.05 -18.91 8.43
N PHE A 31 21.46 -17.64 8.30
CA PHE A 31 22.34 -17.19 7.23
C PHE A 31 23.76 -17.77 7.37
N SER A 32 24.29 -17.77 8.57
CA SER A 32 25.63 -18.30 8.82
C SER A 32 25.78 -19.80 8.49
N LYS A 33 24.66 -20.55 8.46
CA LYS A 33 24.64 -21.94 7.99
C LYS A 33 24.68 -22.08 6.47
N LEU A 34 24.21 -21.07 5.74
CA LEU A 34 24.08 -21.08 4.28
C LEU A 34 25.24 -20.35 3.59
N PHE A 35 25.66 -19.23 4.16
CA PHE A 35 26.63 -18.33 3.57
C PHE A 35 27.61 -17.85 4.64
N ARG A 36 28.88 -17.73 4.28
CA ARG A 36 29.86 -17.05 5.11
C ARG A 36 29.62 -15.54 5.05
N GLU A 37 30.07 -14.79 6.04
CA GLU A 37 29.92 -13.34 6.16
C GLU A 37 30.56 -12.56 4.98
N ASP A 38 31.59 -13.16 4.35
CA ASP A 38 32.33 -12.61 3.21
C ASP A 38 31.87 -13.21 1.84
N PHE A 39 30.69 -13.84 1.79
CA PHE A 39 30.24 -14.57 0.60
C PHE A 39 29.80 -13.63 -0.53
N PHE A 40 29.19 -12.48 -0.20
CA PHE A 40 28.69 -11.52 -1.17
C PHE A 40 29.63 -10.33 -1.31
N ASP A 41 29.92 -9.92 -2.54
CA ASP A 41 30.68 -8.70 -2.85
C ASP A 41 29.74 -7.48 -2.92
N LEU A 42 28.49 -7.69 -3.37
CA LEU A 42 27.49 -6.65 -3.58
C LEU A 42 26.11 -7.15 -3.13
N ILE A 43 25.40 -6.34 -2.36
CA ILE A 43 24.01 -6.54 -1.98
C ILE A 43 23.19 -5.33 -2.41
N ILE A 44 22.14 -5.56 -3.20
CA ILE A 44 21.20 -4.53 -3.62
C ILE A 44 19.85 -4.80 -2.94
N VAL A 45 19.38 -3.81 -2.20
CA VAL A 45 18.07 -3.86 -1.50
C VAL A 45 17.11 -2.94 -2.22
N ASP A 46 16.16 -3.54 -2.95
CA ASP A 46 15.08 -2.79 -3.58
C ASP A 46 13.97 -2.48 -2.57
N GLU A 47 13.27 -1.36 -2.76
CA GLU A 47 12.21 -0.88 -1.86
C GLU A 47 12.67 -0.84 -0.37
N CYS A 48 13.89 -0.38 -0.14
CA CYS A 48 14.53 -0.39 1.19
C CYS A 48 13.79 0.44 2.27
N HIS A 49 12.73 1.19 1.88
CA HIS A 49 11.83 1.90 2.79
C HIS A 49 10.72 1.02 3.37
N ARG A 50 10.52 -0.20 2.86
CA ARG A 50 9.41 -1.09 3.26
C ARG A 50 9.73 -1.82 4.56
N GLY A 51 8.67 -2.07 5.31
CA GLY A 51 8.68 -2.87 6.52
C GLY A 51 8.19 -2.08 7.75
N SER A 52 7.75 -2.81 8.76
CA SER A 52 7.55 -2.28 10.11
C SER A 52 8.91 -2.04 10.77
N ALA A 53 8.96 -1.29 11.88
CA ALA A 53 10.20 -1.10 12.62
C ALA A 53 10.83 -2.45 13.08
N LYS A 54 10.00 -3.46 13.34
CA LYS A 54 10.43 -4.81 13.70
C LYS A 54 11.02 -5.57 12.50
N GLU A 55 10.38 -5.48 11.33
CA GLU A 55 10.91 -6.07 10.09
C GLU A 55 12.20 -5.36 9.66
N GLU A 56 12.29 -4.05 9.85
CA GLU A 56 13.48 -3.27 9.54
C GLU A 56 14.66 -3.70 10.42
N SER A 57 14.44 -3.97 11.70
CA SER A 57 15.50 -4.45 12.57
C SER A 57 16.02 -5.83 12.12
N ARG A 58 15.16 -6.71 11.61
CA ARG A 58 15.54 -8.05 11.13
C ARG A 58 16.37 -8.02 9.85
N TRP A 59 15.93 -7.31 8.80
CA TRP A 59 16.71 -7.26 7.55
C TRP A 59 18.01 -6.48 7.74
N ARG A 60 18.04 -5.47 8.60
CA ARG A 60 19.25 -4.72 8.93
C ARG A 60 20.33 -5.63 9.51
N ARG A 61 19.98 -6.56 10.39
CA ARG A 61 20.94 -7.54 10.94
C ARG A 61 21.50 -8.49 9.89
N ILE A 62 20.71 -8.84 8.86
CA ILE A 62 21.23 -9.59 7.70
C ILE A 62 22.30 -8.77 6.99
N LEU A 63 22.05 -7.50 6.76
CA LEU A 63 23.02 -6.62 6.13
C LEU A 63 24.26 -6.41 6.98
N GLU A 64 24.09 -6.27 8.29
CA GLU A 64 25.20 -6.18 9.25
C GLU A 64 26.07 -7.45 9.27
N TYR A 65 25.44 -8.63 9.12
CA TYR A 65 26.17 -9.90 8.97
C TYR A 65 27.07 -9.90 7.73
N PHE A 66 26.57 -9.37 6.62
CA PHE A 66 27.34 -9.24 5.36
C PHE A 66 28.02 -7.88 5.23
N SER A 67 28.55 -7.34 6.32
CA SER A 67 29.14 -5.98 6.35
C SER A 67 30.37 -5.82 5.46
N SER A 68 30.98 -6.92 5.01
CA SER A 68 32.08 -6.91 4.03
C SER A 68 31.61 -6.56 2.61
N ALA A 69 30.33 -6.77 2.29
CA ALA A 69 29.75 -6.47 1.00
C ALA A 69 29.51 -4.98 0.79
N THR A 70 29.67 -4.50 -0.42
CA THR A 70 29.12 -3.19 -0.82
C THR A 70 27.61 -3.26 -0.81
N GLN A 71 26.94 -2.33 -0.14
CA GLN A 71 25.48 -2.36 0.03
C GLN A 71 24.83 -1.13 -0.57
N ILE A 72 23.83 -1.34 -1.42
CA ILE A 72 23.08 -0.29 -2.11
C ILE A 72 21.59 -0.44 -1.77
N GLY A 73 20.99 0.61 -1.22
CA GLY A 73 19.54 0.72 -1.04
C GLY A 73 18.90 1.51 -2.17
N MET A 74 17.81 1.00 -2.74
CA MET A 74 17.01 1.69 -3.74
C MET A 74 15.60 1.92 -3.22
N THR A 75 15.04 3.10 -3.46
CA THR A 75 13.66 3.41 -3.09
C THR A 75 13.13 4.60 -3.89
N ALA A 76 11.87 4.53 -4.29
CA ALA A 76 11.15 5.67 -4.86
C ALA A 76 10.61 6.64 -3.79
N THR A 77 10.50 6.19 -2.54
CA THR A 77 9.91 6.94 -1.43
C THR A 77 10.77 6.81 -0.17
N PRO A 78 11.89 7.54 -0.08
CA PRO A 78 12.72 7.50 1.12
C PRO A 78 11.89 7.93 2.34
N LYS A 79 11.94 7.12 3.40
CA LYS A 79 11.28 7.43 4.67
C LYS A 79 12.23 8.19 5.58
N GLU A 80 11.80 9.36 6.00
CA GLU A 80 12.38 10.09 7.10
C GLU A 80 11.35 10.18 8.23
N THR A 81 11.35 9.24 9.12
CA THR A 81 10.54 9.31 10.34
C THR A 81 11.46 9.40 11.55
N LYS A 82 10.92 9.84 12.70
CA LYS A 82 11.67 9.96 13.96
C LYS A 82 12.38 8.65 14.40
N TYR A 83 11.92 7.51 13.91
CA TYR A 83 12.39 6.18 14.32
C TYR A 83 13.03 5.36 13.20
N VAL A 84 12.85 5.79 11.94
CA VAL A 84 13.29 5.04 10.76
C VAL A 84 13.85 6.03 9.75
N SER A 85 15.13 5.94 9.48
CA SER A 85 15.77 6.71 8.43
C SER A 85 16.67 5.80 7.60
N ASN A 86 16.36 5.71 6.30
CA ASN A 86 17.24 5.01 5.35
C ASN A 86 18.60 5.69 5.24
N LEU A 87 18.63 7.03 5.41
CA LEU A 87 19.87 7.83 5.47
C LEU A 87 20.78 7.40 6.62
N THR A 88 20.22 6.95 7.74
CA THR A 88 21.01 6.49 8.89
C THR A 88 21.81 5.23 8.56
N TYR A 89 21.28 4.35 7.69
CA TYR A 89 21.96 3.10 7.35
C TYR A 89 22.79 3.22 6.07
N PHE A 90 22.18 3.67 4.98
CA PHE A 90 22.83 3.72 3.66
C PHE A 90 23.63 5.00 3.42
N GLY A 91 23.49 6.03 4.26
CA GLY A 91 24.12 7.34 4.09
C GLY A 91 23.35 8.22 3.10
N GLU A 92 24.02 9.30 2.67
CA GLU A 92 23.46 10.23 1.68
C GLU A 92 23.27 9.55 0.32
N PRO A 93 22.19 9.89 -0.42
CA PRO A 93 21.96 9.32 -1.74
C PRO A 93 23.10 9.60 -2.69
N VAL A 94 23.63 8.55 -3.30
CA VAL A 94 24.68 8.68 -4.35
C VAL A 94 24.08 9.09 -5.69
N TYR A 95 22.78 8.86 -5.89
CA TYR A 95 22.03 9.27 -7.07
C TYR A 95 20.56 9.54 -6.69
N MET A 96 19.99 10.59 -7.26
CA MET A 96 18.59 10.95 -7.10
C MET A 96 17.99 11.28 -8.47
N TYR A 97 16.89 10.64 -8.82
CA TYR A 97 16.11 10.92 -10.01
C TYR A 97 14.68 11.30 -9.57
N SER A 98 14.40 12.58 -9.61
CA SER A 98 13.15 13.10 -9.04
C SER A 98 11.95 12.82 -9.95
N LEU A 99 10.75 12.82 -9.35
CA LEU A 99 9.47 12.73 -10.08
C LEU A 99 9.38 13.80 -11.18
N LYS A 100 9.87 15.01 -10.92
CA LYS A 100 9.89 16.11 -11.89
C LYS A 100 10.76 15.78 -13.11
N GLU A 101 11.99 15.32 -12.87
CA GLU A 101 12.90 14.89 -13.95
C GLU A 101 12.27 13.76 -14.76
N GLY A 102 11.68 12.76 -14.11
CA GLY A 102 11.02 11.65 -14.80
C GLY A 102 9.84 12.07 -15.68
N ILE A 103 9.11 13.13 -15.30
CA ILE A 103 8.04 13.73 -16.12
C ILE A 103 8.65 14.54 -17.28
N GLU A 104 9.67 15.36 -17.02
CA GLU A 104 10.35 16.18 -18.04
C GLU A 104 11.02 15.29 -19.11
N ASP A 105 11.60 14.18 -18.72
CA ASP A 105 12.22 13.18 -19.62
C ASP A 105 11.18 12.29 -20.33
N GLY A 106 9.90 12.37 -19.99
CA GLY A 106 8.83 11.61 -20.62
C GLY A 106 8.69 10.15 -20.15
N PHE A 107 9.40 9.73 -19.11
CA PHE A 107 9.28 8.39 -18.52
C PHE A 107 8.08 8.28 -17.60
N LEU A 108 7.65 9.39 -16.97
CA LEU A 108 6.50 9.43 -16.06
C LEU A 108 5.42 10.34 -16.62
N ALA A 109 4.17 9.94 -16.43
CA ALA A 109 3.03 10.74 -16.87
C ALA A 109 2.85 11.98 -15.97
N PRO A 110 2.51 13.15 -16.55
CA PRO A 110 2.12 14.30 -15.75
C PRO A 110 0.81 14.01 -14.99
N PHE A 111 0.65 14.60 -13.81
CA PHE A 111 -0.51 14.39 -12.98
C PHE A 111 -1.12 15.72 -12.51
N LYS A 112 -2.39 15.65 -12.13
CA LYS A 112 -3.12 16.74 -11.50
C LYS A 112 -3.70 16.27 -10.18
N VAL A 113 -3.42 16.99 -9.10
CA VAL A 113 -4.01 16.73 -7.78
C VAL A 113 -5.30 17.52 -7.62
N ILE A 114 -6.37 16.85 -7.23
CA ILE A 114 -7.66 17.43 -6.87
C ILE A 114 -7.95 17.03 -5.43
N ASN A 115 -7.96 18.02 -4.53
CA ASN A 115 -8.31 17.79 -3.14
C ASN A 115 -9.82 17.93 -2.96
N ILE A 116 -10.49 16.89 -2.47
CA ILE A 116 -11.90 16.92 -2.11
C ILE A 116 -11.98 16.94 -0.58
N MET A 117 -12.47 18.04 -0.04
CA MET A 117 -12.70 18.18 1.40
C MET A 117 -14.13 17.77 1.74
N THR A 118 -14.29 17.01 2.81
CA THR A 118 -15.58 16.64 3.37
C THR A 118 -15.79 17.42 4.66
N ASP A 119 -17.03 17.71 5.02
CA ASP A 119 -17.40 18.48 6.24
C ASP A 119 -16.86 17.84 7.53
N ILE A 120 -16.60 16.53 7.50
CA ILE A 120 -16.02 15.78 8.63
C ILE A 120 -14.49 15.64 8.54
N GLY A 121 -13.85 16.23 7.53
CA GLY A 121 -12.39 16.13 7.32
C GLY A 121 -11.58 16.78 8.44
N GLU A 122 -12.09 17.83 9.08
CA GLU A 122 -11.46 18.51 10.22
C GLU A 122 -11.68 17.81 11.57
N GLY A 123 -12.49 16.77 11.59
CA GLY A 123 -12.81 15.95 12.76
C GLY A 123 -14.32 15.79 12.95
N TRP A 124 -14.72 14.59 13.35
CA TRP A 124 -16.10 14.26 13.66
C TRP A 124 -16.21 13.84 15.12
N ARG A 125 -17.28 14.26 15.79
CA ARG A 125 -17.58 13.87 17.17
C ARG A 125 -18.98 13.28 17.24
N PRO A 126 -19.17 12.10 17.88
CA PRO A 126 -20.48 11.50 18.03
C PRO A 126 -21.39 12.38 18.90
N ARG A 127 -22.69 12.26 18.70
CA ARG A 127 -23.68 12.80 19.66
C ARG A 127 -23.66 11.93 20.91
N LYS A 128 -23.92 12.53 22.06
CA LYS A 128 -23.98 11.80 23.35
C LYS A 128 -24.92 10.60 23.25
N GLY A 129 -24.40 9.41 23.56
CA GLY A 129 -25.14 8.14 23.48
C GLY A 129 -25.34 7.59 22.07
N GLN A 130 -24.67 8.14 21.07
CA GLN A 130 -24.70 7.60 19.71
C GLN A 130 -24.08 6.21 19.66
N ARG A 131 -24.70 5.31 18.92
CA ARG A 131 -24.27 3.91 18.80
C ARG A 131 -23.78 3.63 17.38
N ASP A 132 -22.83 2.69 17.28
CA ASP A 132 -22.34 2.15 16.02
C ASP A 132 -23.39 1.19 15.38
N ILE A 133 -23.04 0.66 14.20
CA ILE A 133 -23.90 -0.31 13.49
C ILE A 133 -24.09 -1.64 14.23
N TYR A 134 -23.26 -1.92 15.24
CA TYR A 134 -23.35 -3.11 16.10
C TYR A 134 -24.08 -2.86 17.41
N GLY A 135 -24.51 -1.60 17.66
CA GLY A 135 -25.23 -1.19 18.86
C GLY A 135 -24.32 -0.80 20.03
N ASN A 136 -23.00 -0.76 19.86
CA ASN A 136 -22.08 -0.30 20.89
C ASN A 136 -22.08 1.23 20.97
N GLU A 137 -21.95 1.78 22.17
CA GLU A 137 -21.83 3.23 22.33
C GLU A 137 -20.47 3.70 21.77
N ILE A 138 -20.53 4.72 20.90
CA ILE A 138 -19.33 5.32 20.31
C ILE A 138 -18.66 6.21 21.36
N GLU A 139 -17.37 6.03 21.58
CA GLU A 139 -16.59 6.83 22.52
C GLU A 139 -16.67 8.32 22.19
N ASP A 140 -16.94 9.15 23.20
CA ASP A 140 -17.06 10.62 23.04
C ASP A 140 -15.69 11.29 22.91
N ARG A 141 -15.13 11.24 21.71
CA ARG A 141 -13.89 11.93 21.31
C ARG A 141 -13.99 12.47 19.89
N ILE A 142 -13.01 13.25 19.50
CA ILE A 142 -12.88 13.70 18.10
C ILE A 142 -12.20 12.60 17.29
N TYR A 143 -12.87 12.16 16.23
CA TYR A 143 -12.36 11.21 15.24
C TYR A 143 -11.83 11.99 14.03
N THR A 144 -10.65 11.65 13.56
CA THR A 144 -9.95 12.29 12.44
C THR A 144 -9.80 11.33 11.27
N ASN A 145 -9.19 11.78 10.18
CA ASN A 145 -8.95 10.95 9.00
C ASN A 145 -8.16 9.66 9.30
N SER A 146 -7.35 9.65 10.35
CA SER A 146 -6.63 8.43 10.79
C SER A 146 -7.51 7.39 11.49
N ASP A 147 -8.68 7.79 11.96
CA ASP A 147 -9.63 6.90 12.63
C ASP A 147 -10.63 6.26 11.65
N TYR A 148 -10.93 6.94 10.54
CA TYR A 148 -11.93 6.48 9.60
C TYR A 148 -11.51 5.17 8.93
N ASP A 149 -12.47 4.24 8.84
CA ASP A 149 -12.33 2.89 8.32
C ASP A 149 -11.44 1.94 9.16
N TYR A 150 -10.80 2.45 10.22
CA TYR A 150 -10.08 1.65 11.22
C TYR A 150 -10.86 1.57 12.54
N ASN A 151 -11.07 2.73 13.18
CA ASN A 151 -11.70 2.83 14.51
C ASN A 151 -13.18 3.16 14.41
N ILE A 152 -13.60 3.81 13.32
CA ILE A 152 -15.00 4.16 13.08
C ILE A 152 -15.34 4.07 11.58
N ILE A 153 -16.53 3.56 11.29
CA ILE A 153 -17.07 3.47 9.93
C ILE A 153 -18.24 4.44 9.83
N ILE A 154 -18.15 5.38 8.90
CA ILE A 154 -19.20 6.34 8.59
C ILE A 154 -19.72 6.05 7.19
N GLN A 155 -20.90 5.42 7.10
CA GLN A 155 -21.49 4.98 5.84
C GLN A 155 -21.74 6.18 4.90
N ASP A 156 -22.29 7.27 5.41
CA ASP A 156 -22.56 8.48 4.62
C ASP A 156 -21.29 9.03 3.94
N ARG A 157 -20.14 8.96 4.63
CA ARG A 157 -18.85 9.36 4.06
C ARG A 157 -18.46 8.47 2.87
N ILE A 158 -18.64 7.17 3.01
CA ILE A 158 -18.30 6.21 1.93
C ILE A 158 -19.17 6.49 0.70
N GLU A 159 -20.47 6.69 0.90
CA GLU A 159 -21.42 7.00 -0.16
C GLU A 159 -21.12 8.35 -0.84
N GLN A 160 -20.75 9.36 -0.06
CA GLN A 160 -20.36 10.68 -0.56
C GLN A 160 -19.10 10.60 -1.42
N VAL A 161 -18.06 9.87 -0.95
CA VAL A 161 -16.83 9.66 -1.72
C VAL A 161 -17.12 8.92 -3.02
N ALA A 162 -17.93 7.86 -2.97
CA ALA A 162 -18.32 7.11 -4.17
C ALA A 162 -19.10 7.98 -5.18
N ALA A 163 -19.99 8.85 -4.68
CA ALA A 163 -20.74 9.79 -5.51
C ALA A 163 -19.80 10.81 -6.19
N GLU A 164 -18.81 11.36 -5.46
CA GLU A 164 -17.86 12.32 -6.02
C GLU A 164 -16.94 11.69 -7.07
N ILE A 165 -16.43 10.47 -6.81
CA ILE A 165 -15.66 9.72 -7.82
C ILE A 165 -16.51 9.50 -9.07
N THR A 166 -17.76 9.07 -8.91
CA THR A 166 -18.68 8.84 -10.01
C THR A 166 -18.99 10.13 -10.77
N ARG A 167 -19.22 11.24 -10.07
CA ARG A 167 -19.44 12.56 -10.67
C ARG A 167 -18.24 13.00 -11.51
N TYR A 168 -17.04 12.84 -10.99
CA TYR A 168 -15.81 13.15 -11.71
C TYR A 168 -15.68 12.31 -12.98
N LEU A 169 -15.86 10.98 -12.90
CA LEU A 169 -15.80 10.09 -14.07
C LEU A 169 -16.90 10.43 -15.11
N LYS A 170 -18.11 10.78 -14.68
CA LYS A 170 -19.18 11.22 -15.58
C LYS A 170 -18.86 12.53 -16.30
N SER A 171 -18.09 13.41 -15.68
CA SER A 171 -17.69 14.71 -16.28
C SER A 171 -16.44 14.63 -17.16
N THR A 172 -15.70 13.53 -17.10
CA THR A 172 -14.45 13.34 -17.85
C THR A 172 -14.55 12.12 -18.77
N ASP A 173 -14.21 10.93 -18.25
CA ASP A 173 -14.31 9.68 -18.99
C ASP A 173 -14.74 8.54 -18.06
N ARG A 174 -15.91 7.98 -18.30
CA ARG A 174 -16.46 6.86 -17.51
C ARG A 174 -15.69 5.54 -17.68
N MET A 175 -14.84 5.45 -18.69
CA MET A 175 -14.02 4.27 -18.97
C MET A 175 -12.56 4.47 -18.52
N ALA A 176 -12.22 5.60 -17.91
CA ALA A 176 -10.88 5.85 -17.41
C ALA A 176 -10.53 4.86 -16.28
N LYS A 177 -9.43 4.14 -16.44
CA LYS A 177 -8.90 3.22 -15.41
C LYS A 177 -8.68 3.98 -14.11
N THR A 178 -9.32 3.53 -13.06
CA THR A 178 -9.38 4.22 -11.77
C THR A 178 -9.02 3.28 -10.63
N ILE A 179 -8.06 3.67 -9.80
CA ILE A 179 -7.73 2.94 -8.56
C ILE A 179 -8.26 3.75 -7.38
N VAL A 180 -8.97 3.07 -6.47
CA VAL A 180 -9.46 3.65 -5.22
C VAL A 180 -8.76 2.96 -4.05
N PHE A 181 -7.80 3.63 -3.45
CA PHE A 181 -7.09 3.13 -2.27
C PHE A 181 -7.94 3.31 -1.02
N CYS A 182 -8.12 2.23 -0.29
CA CYS A 182 -8.88 2.17 0.95
C CYS A 182 -7.98 1.74 2.11
N ALA A 183 -8.37 2.09 3.33
CA ALA A 183 -7.58 1.82 4.53
C ALA A 183 -7.40 0.31 4.80
N THR A 184 -8.47 -0.46 4.59
CA THR A 184 -8.51 -1.91 4.83
C THR A 184 -9.17 -2.64 3.66
N GLU A 185 -9.07 -3.98 3.62
CA GLU A 185 -9.80 -4.80 2.63
C GLU A 185 -11.31 -4.69 2.79
N ASP A 186 -11.80 -4.58 4.03
CA ASP A 186 -13.22 -4.37 4.32
C ASP A 186 -13.70 -2.99 3.85
N ALA A 187 -12.87 -1.95 4.02
CA ALA A 187 -13.14 -0.63 3.47
C ALA A 187 -13.17 -0.64 1.94
N ALA A 188 -12.29 -1.41 1.30
CA ALA A 188 -12.30 -1.60 -0.15
C ALA A 188 -13.58 -2.29 -0.64
N GLU A 189 -14.11 -3.25 0.12
CA GLU A 189 -15.39 -3.89 -0.20
C GLU A 189 -16.58 -2.94 -0.04
N ARG A 190 -16.64 -2.19 1.07
CA ARG A 190 -17.70 -1.18 1.27
C ARG A 190 -17.69 -0.12 0.16
N MET A 191 -16.51 0.35 -0.21
CA MET A 191 -16.34 1.31 -1.30
C MET A 191 -16.75 0.71 -2.65
N ARG A 192 -16.41 -0.55 -2.92
CA ARG A 192 -16.86 -1.27 -4.12
C ARG A 192 -18.40 -1.29 -4.20
N VAL A 193 -19.06 -1.66 -3.11
CA VAL A 193 -20.53 -1.70 -3.04
C VAL A 193 -21.13 -0.31 -3.33
N ALA A 194 -20.60 0.73 -2.69
CA ALA A 194 -21.06 2.10 -2.90
C ALA A 194 -20.87 2.55 -4.36
N LEU A 195 -19.71 2.25 -4.97
CA LEU A 195 -19.43 2.57 -6.37
C LEU A 195 -20.32 1.77 -7.35
N VAL A 196 -20.60 0.50 -7.06
CA VAL A 196 -21.57 -0.32 -7.84
C VAL A 196 -22.95 0.34 -7.82
N ASN A 197 -23.43 0.78 -6.66
CA ASN A 197 -24.71 1.45 -6.54
C ASN A 197 -24.75 2.78 -7.32
N GLN A 198 -23.69 3.58 -7.25
CA GLN A 198 -23.60 4.86 -7.97
C GLN A 198 -23.44 4.69 -9.50
N ASN A 199 -22.97 3.53 -9.96
CA ASN A 199 -22.73 3.20 -11.37
C ASN A 199 -23.55 2.00 -11.85
N ALA A 200 -24.76 1.82 -11.32
CA ALA A 200 -25.61 0.66 -11.66
C ALA A 200 -25.88 0.50 -13.15
N ASP A 201 -25.93 1.59 -13.91
CA ASP A 201 -26.08 1.61 -15.36
C ASP A 201 -24.88 0.96 -16.08
N MET A 202 -23.66 1.18 -15.62
CA MET A 202 -22.45 0.59 -16.18
C MET A 202 -22.26 -0.86 -15.72
N VAL A 203 -22.53 -1.14 -14.46
CA VAL A 203 -22.47 -2.49 -13.88
C VAL A 203 -23.49 -3.43 -14.53
N LYS A 204 -24.66 -2.93 -14.92
CA LYS A 204 -25.64 -3.68 -15.69
C LYS A 204 -25.12 -4.09 -17.07
N GLN A 205 -24.27 -3.27 -17.69
CA GLN A 205 -23.64 -3.59 -18.97
C GLN A 205 -22.50 -4.60 -18.79
N ASN A 206 -21.69 -4.45 -17.75
CA ASN A 206 -20.63 -5.37 -17.40
C ASN A 206 -20.40 -5.39 -15.86
N PRO A 207 -20.61 -6.55 -15.20
CA PRO A 207 -20.41 -6.69 -13.75
C PRO A 207 -18.98 -6.34 -13.28
N ASP A 208 -17.98 -6.48 -14.15
CA ASP A 208 -16.58 -6.16 -13.86
C ASP A 208 -16.27 -4.67 -14.00
N TYR A 209 -17.27 -3.80 -14.15
CA TYR A 209 -17.01 -2.35 -14.18
C TYR A 209 -16.33 -1.85 -12.90
N VAL A 210 -16.75 -2.37 -11.73
CA VAL A 210 -16.14 -2.11 -10.43
C VAL A 210 -15.73 -3.43 -9.77
N VAL A 211 -14.45 -3.63 -9.53
CA VAL A 211 -13.91 -4.86 -8.91
C VAL A 211 -13.05 -4.50 -7.71
N ARG A 212 -13.17 -5.28 -6.63
CA ARG A 212 -12.19 -5.23 -5.53
C ARG A 212 -10.99 -6.09 -5.91
N ILE A 213 -9.78 -5.52 -5.79
CA ILE A 213 -8.53 -6.22 -6.04
C ILE A 213 -7.68 -6.14 -4.78
N THR A 214 -7.73 -7.17 -3.95
CA THR A 214 -7.02 -7.25 -2.66
C THR A 214 -6.28 -8.58 -2.51
N GLY A 215 -5.39 -8.67 -1.52
CA GLY A 215 -4.54 -9.85 -1.30
C GLY A 215 -5.32 -11.13 -0.99
N SER A 216 -6.46 -11.03 -0.28
CA SER A 216 -7.30 -12.17 0.09
C SER A 216 -8.33 -12.55 -0.99
N ASP A 217 -8.61 -11.67 -1.96
CA ASP A 217 -9.66 -11.85 -2.97
C ASP A 217 -9.15 -12.61 -4.19
N THR A 218 -9.48 -13.88 -4.29
CA THR A 218 -9.10 -14.73 -5.44
C THR A 218 -9.71 -14.24 -6.75
N TYR A 219 -10.99 -13.82 -6.74
CA TYR A 219 -11.64 -13.27 -7.93
C TYR A 219 -10.99 -11.97 -8.37
N GLY A 220 -10.81 -11.03 -7.45
CA GLY A 220 -10.15 -9.76 -7.74
C GLY A 220 -8.74 -9.95 -8.28
N LYS A 221 -7.95 -10.84 -7.69
CA LYS A 221 -6.60 -11.16 -8.21
C LYS A 221 -6.63 -11.70 -9.64
N SER A 222 -7.62 -12.50 -10.01
CA SER A 222 -7.76 -12.98 -11.40
C SER A 222 -8.07 -11.87 -12.41
N LYS A 223 -8.52 -10.70 -11.93
CA LYS A 223 -8.81 -9.53 -12.77
C LYS A 223 -7.66 -8.54 -12.87
N LEU A 224 -6.58 -8.75 -12.13
CA LEU A 224 -5.45 -7.82 -12.07
C LEU A 224 -4.81 -7.62 -13.44
N ASP A 225 -4.51 -8.70 -14.16
CA ASP A 225 -3.88 -8.63 -15.49
C ASP A 225 -4.76 -7.89 -16.50
N TYR A 226 -6.07 -8.07 -16.42
CA TYR A 226 -7.03 -7.33 -17.25
C TYR A 226 -7.11 -5.85 -16.86
N PHE A 227 -6.98 -5.55 -15.56
CA PHE A 227 -6.99 -4.16 -15.10
C PHE A 227 -5.74 -3.40 -15.56
N ILE A 228 -4.57 -4.04 -15.53
CA ILE A 228 -3.29 -3.47 -15.97
C ILE A 228 -3.23 -3.36 -17.51
N SER A 229 -3.88 -4.26 -18.22
CA SER A 229 -3.84 -4.29 -19.68
C SER A 229 -4.45 -3.03 -20.31
N VAL A 230 -3.69 -2.38 -21.17
CA VAL A 230 -4.13 -1.20 -21.94
C VAL A 230 -5.24 -1.56 -22.93
N SER A 231 -5.27 -2.80 -23.43
CA SER A 231 -6.27 -3.27 -24.41
C SER A 231 -7.56 -3.74 -23.78
N ALA A 232 -7.56 -4.11 -22.50
CA ALA A 232 -8.75 -4.61 -21.83
C ALA A 232 -9.62 -3.44 -21.32
N LYS A 233 -10.89 -3.43 -21.72
CA LYS A 233 -11.86 -2.40 -21.29
C LYS A 233 -12.22 -2.52 -19.82
N TYR A 234 -12.32 -3.73 -19.29
CA TYR A 234 -12.75 -4.02 -17.91
C TYR A 234 -11.68 -4.83 -17.16
N PRO A 235 -11.56 -4.68 -15.84
CA PRO A 235 -12.23 -3.71 -14.97
C PRO A 235 -11.89 -2.25 -15.28
N VAL A 236 -12.81 -1.33 -14.92
CA VAL A 236 -12.60 0.12 -15.03
C VAL A 236 -12.17 0.70 -13.68
N ILE A 237 -12.93 0.37 -12.62
CA ILE A 237 -12.64 0.85 -11.27
C ILE A 237 -12.17 -0.32 -10.41
N ALA A 238 -10.98 -0.20 -9.83
CA ALA A 238 -10.42 -1.13 -8.86
C ALA A 238 -10.42 -0.51 -7.46
N THR A 239 -11.12 -1.13 -6.51
CA THR A 239 -10.96 -0.77 -5.09
C THR A 239 -9.92 -1.70 -4.46
N THR A 240 -8.99 -1.16 -3.70
CA THR A 240 -7.87 -1.92 -3.13
C THR A 240 -7.43 -1.36 -1.78
N SER A 241 -6.63 -2.12 -1.05
CA SER A 241 -5.94 -1.62 0.14
C SER A 241 -4.43 -1.48 -0.11
N LYS A 242 -3.66 -2.53 0.09
CA LYS A 242 -2.20 -2.52 -0.02
C LYS A 242 -1.67 -3.12 -1.34
N LEU A 243 -2.44 -4.00 -2.00
CA LEU A 243 -1.93 -4.80 -3.12
C LEU A 243 -1.46 -3.98 -4.31
N LEU A 244 -2.12 -2.85 -4.61
CA LEU A 244 -1.78 -1.97 -5.74
C LEU A 244 -0.96 -0.74 -5.33
N SER A 245 -0.42 -0.71 -4.11
CA SER A 245 0.29 0.48 -3.58
C SER A 245 1.68 0.68 -4.18
N THR A 246 2.24 -0.34 -4.82
CA THR A 246 3.55 -0.27 -5.48
C THR A 246 3.51 -1.08 -6.77
N GLY A 247 3.66 -0.38 -7.85
CA GLY A 247 3.92 -0.88 -9.21
C GLY A 247 3.11 -2.07 -9.66
#